data_029b3b8b863457b9338dbf5286a95f89
#
_entry.id   029b3b8b863457b9338dbf5286a95f89
#
_cell.length_a   1.000
_cell.length_b   1.000
_cell.length_c   1.000
_cell.angle_alpha   90.00
_cell.angle_beta   90.00
_cell.angle_gamma   90.00
#
_symmetry.space_group_name_H-M   'P 1'
#
loop_
_entity.id
_entity.type
_entity.pdbx_description
1 polymer ?
#
loop_
_entity_poly.entity_id
_entity_poly.type
_entity_poly.pdbx_seq_one_letter_code
_entity_poly.pdbx_strand_id
1 'polypeptide(L)'
;MMTINGGVTAPMGFTANGVLAGIKKGRTKPDLALIYSEVPCRAAAIYTTNLVKGAPITVTQENLANGVAQAVICNSGNANTCNADGIEKAKQMCSLAAEKLGISPEDMIVGSTGVIGQVLPMEPVEKAMDALAQGLSSTGSSLAAEAIMTTDTCKKEAAVQAVIGGKVVTVGGISKGSGMIHPNMATMLCFVTTDCNISADMLRQAISEAGKKTFNMISVDGDTSTNDTLSVMANGLAENPEITEENGDYETFLEALEYVCRKLSKMMAADGEGATKLIVCRAEGAADWNMAETVSKAVVCSSLLKAAMFGEDANWGRVLCAIGYSGADVDVNKIDVSFISEGGRVDVCRDGYGTPFSEEDAKKVLKEKEITILVNLKLGGVQAEAYGCDLTYDYVKINGDYRT
;
A
#
# COMPACT_ATOMS: atom_id res chain seq x y z
N MET A 1 -5.90 -6.78 -19.72
CA MET A 1 -5.92 -5.54 -18.91
C MET A 1 -5.26 -4.39 -19.64
N MET A 2 -5.72 -3.15 -19.41
CA MET A 2 -5.17 -1.92 -19.97
C MET A 2 -4.94 -0.89 -18.86
N THR A 3 -3.70 -0.46 -18.67
CA THR A 3 -3.37 0.61 -17.72
C THR A 3 -3.94 1.93 -18.22
N ILE A 4 -4.58 2.69 -17.33
CA ILE A 4 -5.11 4.02 -17.59
C ILE A 4 -4.58 5.02 -16.57
N ASN A 5 -4.67 6.31 -16.88
CA ASN A 5 -4.37 7.37 -15.91
C ASN A 5 -5.56 7.52 -14.95
N GLY A 6 -5.27 7.79 -13.68
CA GLY A 6 -6.26 8.02 -12.64
C GLY A 6 -5.97 7.28 -11.35
N GLY A 7 -6.92 7.35 -10.45
CA GLY A 7 -6.92 6.71 -9.14
C GLY A 7 -8.35 6.40 -8.74
N VAL A 8 -8.78 6.78 -7.52
CA VAL A 8 -10.10 6.41 -6.96
C VAL A 8 -11.32 6.98 -7.71
N THR A 9 -11.15 7.94 -8.60
CA THR A 9 -12.24 8.48 -9.42
C THR A 9 -12.23 7.95 -10.86
N ALA A 10 -11.35 7.01 -11.19
CA ALA A 10 -11.31 6.38 -12.50
C ALA A 10 -12.52 5.44 -12.76
N PRO A 11 -13.00 4.64 -11.77
CA PRO A 11 -14.25 3.89 -11.94
C PRO A 11 -15.48 4.80 -11.98
N MET A 12 -16.52 4.38 -12.67
CA MET A 12 -17.78 5.12 -12.80
C MET A 12 -18.44 5.39 -11.44
N GLY A 13 -19.06 6.56 -11.29
CA GLY A 13 -19.85 6.94 -10.12
C GLY A 13 -19.03 7.33 -8.88
N PHE A 14 -17.69 7.43 -8.99
CA PHE A 14 -16.84 7.89 -7.89
C PHE A 14 -16.37 9.34 -8.09
N THR A 15 -16.47 10.11 -7.01
CA THR A 15 -15.92 11.46 -6.89
C THR A 15 -15.01 11.54 -5.67
N ALA A 16 -14.09 12.49 -5.69
CA ALA A 16 -13.18 12.69 -4.56
C ALA A 16 -12.78 14.17 -4.43
N ASN A 17 -12.29 14.54 -3.26
CA ASN A 17 -11.71 15.83 -2.98
C ASN A 17 -10.70 15.75 -1.85
N GLY A 18 -9.83 16.76 -1.75
CA GLY A 18 -8.91 16.96 -0.65
C GLY A 18 -8.75 18.43 -0.34
N VAL A 19 -8.82 18.81 0.94
CA VAL A 19 -8.74 20.19 1.40
C VAL A 19 -7.72 20.36 2.51
N LEU A 20 -7.20 21.56 2.67
CA LEU A 20 -6.42 21.97 3.84
C LEU A 20 -7.38 22.35 4.97
N ALA A 21 -7.61 21.42 5.89
CA ALA A 21 -8.40 21.71 7.09
C ALA A 21 -7.56 22.37 8.20
N GLY A 22 -6.24 22.12 8.22
CA GLY A 22 -5.33 22.65 9.25
C GLY A 22 -5.35 21.84 10.54
N ILE A 23 -5.60 20.54 10.45
CA ILE A 23 -5.58 19.59 11.58
C ILE A 23 -4.21 19.58 12.24
N LYS A 24 -3.14 19.53 11.42
CA LYS A 24 -1.77 19.73 11.89
C LYS A 24 -1.37 21.19 11.74
N LYS A 25 -1.02 21.85 12.85
CA LYS A 25 -0.59 23.25 12.85
C LYS A 25 0.63 23.46 11.93
N GLY A 26 0.60 24.54 11.14
CA GLY A 26 1.68 24.91 10.23
C GLY A 26 1.74 24.11 8.93
N ARG A 27 0.81 23.19 8.70
CA ARG A 27 0.69 22.49 7.42
C ARG A 27 0.16 23.44 6.33
N THR A 28 0.70 23.30 5.11
CA THR A 28 0.32 24.10 3.94
C THR A 28 -0.29 23.27 2.81
N LYS A 29 -0.24 21.94 2.94
CA LYS A 29 -0.82 20.98 1.99
C LYS A 29 -2.16 20.46 2.53
N PRO A 30 -3.06 19.97 1.66
CA PRO A 30 -4.28 19.29 2.08
C PRO A 30 -4.02 18.23 3.16
N ASP A 31 -4.94 18.07 4.11
CA ASP A 31 -4.86 17.14 5.23
C ASP A 31 -6.20 16.47 5.60
N LEU A 32 -7.23 16.70 4.78
CA LEU A 32 -8.53 16.04 4.92
C LEU A 32 -9.03 15.63 3.53
N ALA A 33 -9.30 14.34 3.32
CA ALA A 33 -9.76 13.75 2.07
C ALA A 33 -11.16 13.16 2.20
N LEU A 34 -11.91 13.20 1.11
CA LEU A 34 -13.22 12.56 0.96
C LEU A 34 -13.28 11.85 -0.38
N ILE A 35 -13.74 10.58 -0.37
CA ILE A 35 -14.06 9.79 -1.56
C ILE A 35 -15.53 9.40 -1.42
N TYR A 36 -16.33 9.56 -2.46
CA TYR A 36 -17.76 9.31 -2.44
C TYR A 36 -18.21 8.54 -3.68
N SER A 37 -19.13 7.61 -3.48
CA SER A 37 -19.85 6.90 -4.54
C SER A 37 -21.28 7.40 -4.62
N GLU A 38 -21.78 7.63 -5.82
CA GLU A 38 -23.18 8.07 -6.04
C GLU A 38 -24.22 7.01 -5.66
N VAL A 39 -23.80 5.75 -5.52
CA VAL A 39 -24.63 4.63 -5.06
C VAL A 39 -23.93 3.84 -3.95
N PRO A 40 -24.66 3.14 -3.07
CA PRO A 40 -24.07 2.26 -2.08
C PRO A 40 -23.18 1.17 -2.75
N CYS A 41 -22.04 0.88 -2.11
CA CYS A 41 -21.07 -0.11 -2.61
C CYS A 41 -21.06 -1.36 -1.75
N ARG A 42 -20.78 -2.52 -2.35
CA ARG A 42 -20.19 -3.62 -1.59
C ARG A 42 -18.80 -3.17 -1.15
N ALA A 43 -18.45 -3.43 0.11
CA ALA A 43 -17.18 -2.97 0.65
C ALA A 43 -16.51 -4.04 1.50
N ALA A 44 -15.18 -4.04 1.44
CA ALA A 44 -14.35 -4.90 2.27
C ALA A 44 -13.07 -4.17 2.65
N ALA A 45 -12.47 -4.55 3.78
CA ALA A 45 -11.17 -4.03 4.19
C ALA A 45 -10.36 -5.06 4.96
N ILE A 46 -9.04 -4.91 4.89
CA ILE A 46 -8.06 -5.58 5.74
C ILE A 46 -7.28 -4.54 6.53
N TYR A 47 -6.82 -4.93 7.71
CA TYR A 47 -6.30 -3.99 8.71
C TYR A 47 -4.99 -4.47 9.33
N THR A 48 -4.27 -3.57 10.00
CA THR A 48 -3.06 -3.90 10.75
C THR A 48 -3.30 -5.01 11.78
N THR A 49 -2.29 -5.86 11.93
CA THR A 49 -2.22 -6.85 13.02
C THR A 49 -1.57 -6.30 14.29
N ASN A 50 -1.10 -5.03 14.28
CA ASN A 50 -0.58 -4.38 15.46
C ASN A 50 -1.63 -4.41 16.59
N LEU A 51 -1.22 -4.77 17.79
CA LEU A 51 -2.11 -4.81 18.96
C LEU A 51 -2.53 -3.40 19.40
N VAL A 52 -1.68 -2.40 19.15
CA VAL A 52 -2.03 -0.98 19.32
C VAL A 52 -2.73 -0.51 18.07
N LYS A 53 -4.05 -0.44 18.11
CA LYS A 53 -4.88 -0.05 16.96
C LYS A 53 -5.39 1.38 17.11
N GLY A 54 -5.34 2.13 16.01
CA GLY A 54 -6.00 3.43 15.91
C GLY A 54 -7.52 3.30 15.99
N ALA A 55 -8.18 4.26 16.61
CA ALA A 55 -9.64 4.30 16.74
C ALA A 55 -10.39 4.22 15.38
N PRO A 56 -9.89 4.80 14.26
CA PRO A 56 -10.50 4.64 12.95
C PRO A 56 -10.69 3.19 12.51
N ILE A 57 -9.76 2.30 12.86
CA ILE A 57 -9.89 0.87 12.52
C ILE A 57 -11.11 0.26 13.18
N THR A 58 -11.28 0.48 14.48
CA THR A 58 -12.45 -0.05 15.22
C THR A 58 -13.77 0.45 14.62
N VAL A 59 -13.87 1.76 14.35
CA VAL A 59 -15.08 2.35 13.75
C VAL A 59 -15.32 1.80 12.34
N THR A 60 -14.30 1.71 11.50
CA THR A 60 -14.44 1.14 10.15
C THR A 60 -14.85 -0.35 10.19
N GLN A 61 -14.32 -1.12 11.14
CA GLN A 61 -14.73 -2.52 11.33
C GLN A 61 -16.20 -2.65 11.75
N GLU A 62 -16.67 -1.76 12.65
CA GLU A 62 -18.07 -1.71 13.05
C GLU A 62 -18.96 -1.35 11.84
N ASN A 63 -18.61 -0.33 11.09
CA ASN A 63 -19.36 0.15 9.93
C ASN A 63 -19.42 -0.89 8.80
N LEU A 64 -18.30 -1.55 8.50
CA LEU A 64 -18.22 -2.58 7.43
C LEU A 64 -18.75 -3.96 7.84
N ALA A 65 -19.34 -4.11 9.03
CA ALA A 65 -19.86 -5.41 9.46
C ALA A 65 -20.98 -5.94 8.55
N ASN A 66 -21.74 -5.04 7.91
CA ASN A 66 -22.78 -5.38 6.92
C ASN A 66 -22.25 -5.52 5.48
N GLY A 67 -20.96 -5.25 5.23
CA GLY A 67 -20.33 -5.30 3.91
C GLY A 67 -20.73 -4.18 2.96
N VAL A 68 -21.21 -3.05 3.49
CA VAL A 68 -21.65 -1.88 2.70
C VAL A 68 -20.86 -0.64 3.13
N ALA A 69 -20.49 0.19 2.17
CA ALA A 69 -20.02 1.57 2.39
C ALA A 69 -20.40 2.43 1.19
N GLN A 70 -20.41 3.75 1.37
CA GLN A 70 -20.68 4.70 0.29
C GLN A 70 -19.64 5.81 0.23
N ALA A 71 -18.87 6.04 1.29
CA ALA A 71 -17.83 7.05 1.29
C ALA A 71 -16.63 6.69 2.19
N VAL A 72 -15.50 7.36 1.93
CA VAL A 72 -14.31 7.32 2.77
C VAL A 72 -13.98 8.74 3.21
N ILE A 73 -13.79 8.97 4.51
CA ILE A 73 -13.19 10.18 5.05
C ILE A 73 -11.85 9.86 5.68
N CYS A 74 -10.82 10.64 5.38
CA CYS A 74 -9.46 10.41 5.89
C CYS A 74 -8.78 11.71 6.26
N ASN A 75 -8.16 11.77 7.45
CA ASN A 75 -7.26 12.85 7.83
C ASN A 75 -5.80 12.39 7.87
N SER A 76 -4.87 13.30 7.54
CA SER A 76 -3.43 13.08 7.62
C SER A 76 -2.70 14.05 8.55
N GLY A 77 -3.43 14.63 9.50
CA GLY A 77 -2.89 15.53 10.52
C GLY A 77 -2.67 14.88 11.88
N ASN A 78 -3.39 13.77 12.16
CA ASN A 78 -3.39 13.10 13.46
C ASN A 78 -3.79 11.64 13.28
N ALA A 79 -3.07 10.71 13.89
CA ALA A 79 -3.34 9.27 13.76
C ALA A 79 -4.61 8.82 14.53
N ASN A 80 -5.08 9.61 15.46
CA ASN A 80 -6.18 9.26 16.35
C ASN A 80 -5.98 7.88 17.03
N THR A 81 -4.76 7.69 17.52
CA THR A 81 -4.31 6.46 18.19
C THR A 81 -3.84 6.79 19.60
N CYS A 82 -4.12 5.90 20.55
CA CYS A 82 -3.82 6.06 21.99
C CYS A 82 -4.53 7.27 22.62
N ASN A 83 -5.70 7.62 22.16
CA ASN A 83 -6.54 8.71 22.69
C ASN A 83 -7.79 8.13 23.37
N ALA A 84 -8.13 8.63 24.56
CA ALA A 84 -9.28 8.15 25.31
C ALA A 84 -10.63 8.41 24.59
N ASP A 85 -10.71 9.50 23.81
CA ASP A 85 -11.87 9.94 23.05
C ASP A 85 -11.80 9.58 21.56
N GLY A 86 -10.85 8.73 21.16
CA GLY A 86 -10.53 8.43 19.77
C GLY A 86 -11.71 7.84 18.98
N ILE A 87 -12.43 6.89 19.56
CA ILE A 87 -13.62 6.26 18.95
C ILE A 87 -14.73 7.31 18.70
N GLU A 88 -15.03 8.14 19.70
CA GLU A 88 -16.02 9.20 19.57
C GLU A 88 -15.69 10.16 18.45
N LYS A 89 -14.43 10.59 18.36
CA LYS A 89 -13.96 11.49 17.29
C LYS A 89 -13.94 10.86 15.91
N ALA A 90 -13.61 9.59 15.80
CA ALA A 90 -13.71 8.88 14.54
C ALA A 90 -15.18 8.78 14.06
N LYS A 91 -16.12 8.47 14.97
CA LYS A 91 -17.56 8.49 14.68
C LYS A 91 -18.06 9.90 14.34
N GLN A 92 -17.54 10.94 15.01
CA GLN A 92 -17.87 12.33 14.68
C GLN A 92 -17.40 12.71 13.27
N MET A 93 -16.20 12.29 12.84
CA MET A 93 -15.75 12.48 11.45
C MET A 93 -16.73 11.84 10.45
N CYS A 94 -17.16 10.59 10.72
CA CYS A 94 -18.17 9.91 9.87
C CYS A 94 -19.47 10.71 9.81
N SER A 95 -20.00 11.13 10.98
CA SER A 95 -21.28 11.86 11.07
C SER A 95 -21.26 13.19 10.33
N LEU A 96 -20.17 13.95 10.46
CA LEU A 96 -20.02 15.25 9.78
C LEU A 96 -19.99 15.11 8.26
N ALA A 97 -19.29 14.10 7.74
CA ALA A 97 -19.24 13.85 6.30
C ALA A 97 -20.57 13.28 5.78
N ALA A 98 -21.14 12.32 6.48
CA ALA A 98 -22.40 11.68 6.12
C ALA A 98 -23.57 12.69 6.06
N GLU A 99 -23.64 13.65 7.00
CA GLU A 99 -24.60 14.74 6.97
C GLU A 99 -24.54 15.56 5.67
N LYS A 100 -23.33 15.90 5.20
CA LYS A 100 -23.15 16.67 3.97
C LYS A 100 -23.43 15.87 2.71
N LEU A 101 -23.26 14.56 2.76
CA LEU A 101 -23.50 13.63 1.64
C LEU A 101 -24.95 13.11 1.61
N GLY A 102 -25.72 13.28 2.69
CA GLY A 102 -27.07 12.73 2.82
C GLY A 102 -27.12 11.21 2.91
N ILE A 103 -26.09 10.59 3.50
CA ILE A 103 -25.97 9.14 3.71
C ILE A 103 -25.92 8.79 5.20
N SER A 104 -25.94 7.49 5.54
CA SER A 104 -25.76 7.05 6.93
C SER A 104 -24.30 7.15 7.39
N PRO A 105 -24.02 7.57 8.63
CA PRO A 105 -22.66 7.52 9.19
C PRO A 105 -22.07 6.11 9.24
N GLU A 106 -22.90 5.09 9.32
CA GLU A 106 -22.50 3.68 9.29
C GLU A 106 -22.03 3.22 7.89
N ASP A 107 -22.38 3.95 6.83
CA ASP A 107 -21.91 3.69 5.46
C ASP A 107 -20.56 4.38 5.14
N MET A 108 -19.83 4.78 6.19
CA MET A 108 -18.55 5.48 6.07
C MET A 108 -17.37 4.58 6.43
N ILE A 109 -16.32 4.64 5.62
CA ILE A 109 -14.97 4.21 5.99
C ILE A 109 -14.22 5.42 6.55
N VAL A 110 -13.59 5.29 7.71
CA VAL A 110 -12.80 6.36 8.30
C VAL A 110 -11.32 5.97 8.42
N GLY A 111 -10.44 6.85 7.94
CA GLY A 111 -8.99 6.72 8.05
C GLY A 111 -8.36 7.90 8.79
N SER A 112 -7.26 7.65 9.46
CA SER A 112 -6.44 8.68 10.09
C SER A 112 -4.98 8.29 10.05
N THR A 113 -4.10 9.27 9.85
CA THR A 113 -2.65 9.06 9.89
C THR A 113 -1.96 10.34 10.38
N GLY A 114 -0.75 10.21 10.93
CA GLY A 114 0.03 11.29 11.49
C GLY A 114 0.52 10.98 12.90
N VAL A 115 0.48 11.96 13.79
CA VAL A 115 1.02 11.86 15.15
C VAL A 115 0.15 10.96 16.04
N ILE A 116 0.80 10.06 16.81
CA ILE A 116 0.17 9.20 17.81
C ILE A 116 0.16 9.90 19.19
N GLY A 117 -0.86 9.65 20.00
CA GLY A 117 -0.95 10.12 21.39
C GLY A 117 -1.32 11.59 21.56
N GLN A 118 -1.73 12.26 20.47
CA GLN A 118 -2.29 13.61 20.51
C GLN A 118 -3.80 13.58 20.25
N VAL A 119 -4.52 14.40 20.98
CA VAL A 119 -5.97 14.54 20.81
C VAL A 119 -6.30 15.11 19.43
N LEU A 120 -7.16 14.44 18.65
CA LEU A 120 -7.59 14.91 17.34
C LEU A 120 -8.44 16.19 17.48
N PRO A 121 -8.01 17.34 16.90
CA PRO A 121 -8.82 18.55 16.95
C PRO A 121 -9.99 18.46 15.95
N MET A 122 -11.23 18.52 16.42
CA MET A 122 -12.41 18.39 15.56
C MET A 122 -12.83 19.72 14.92
N GLU A 123 -12.56 20.87 15.56
CA GLU A 123 -12.92 22.18 15.03
C GLU A 123 -12.41 22.45 13.59
N PRO A 124 -11.15 22.13 13.25
CA PRO A 124 -10.66 22.23 11.85
C PRO A 124 -11.43 21.33 10.89
N VAL A 125 -11.77 20.09 11.32
CA VAL A 125 -12.53 19.14 10.50
C VAL A 125 -13.93 19.68 10.21
N GLU A 126 -14.64 20.16 11.25
CA GLU A 126 -15.98 20.75 11.13
C GLU A 126 -16.00 21.94 10.17
N LYS A 127 -15.04 22.87 10.30
CA LYS A 127 -14.95 24.06 9.44
C LYS A 127 -14.65 23.74 7.98
N ALA A 128 -13.91 22.66 7.72
CA ALA A 128 -13.53 22.28 6.36
C ALA A 128 -14.60 21.46 5.63
N MET A 129 -15.60 20.92 6.35
CA MET A 129 -16.51 19.92 5.82
C MET A 129 -17.34 20.41 4.62
N ASP A 130 -17.82 21.67 4.65
CA ASP A 130 -18.57 22.23 3.52
C ASP A 130 -17.71 22.33 2.26
N ALA A 131 -16.49 22.84 2.37
CA ALA A 131 -15.57 22.93 1.24
C ALA A 131 -15.15 21.54 0.71
N LEU A 132 -15.00 20.58 1.62
CA LEU A 132 -14.64 19.21 1.27
C LEU A 132 -15.76 18.54 0.47
N ALA A 133 -17.01 18.63 0.91
CA ALA A 133 -18.15 18.01 0.23
C ALA A 133 -18.52 18.73 -1.08
N GLN A 134 -18.54 20.07 -1.10
CA GLN A 134 -18.87 20.85 -2.31
C GLN A 134 -17.82 20.72 -3.41
N GLY A 135 -16.57 20.42 -3.06
CA GLY A 135 -15.47 20.25 -4.01
C GLY A 135 -15.35 18.83 -4.58
N LEU A 136 -16.25 17.90 -4.27
CA LEU A 136 -16.24 16.55 -4.82
C LEU A 136 -16.32 16.59 -6.36
N SER A 137 -15.40 15.89 -7.01
CA SER A 137 -15.27 15.90 -8.47
C SER A 137 -14.79 14.54 -8.99
N SER A 138 -15.22 14.18 -10.20
CA SER A 138 -14.70 13.02 -10.94
C SER A 138 -13.22 13.14 -11.32
N THR A 139 -12.62 14.32 -11.17
CA THR A 139 -11.19 14.56 -11.35
C THR A 139 -10.43 14.80 -10.03
N GLY A 140 -11.11 14.59 -8.88
CA GLY A 140 -10.59 14.92 -7.55
C GLY A 140 -9.63 13.88 -6.95
N SER A 141 -9.37 12.76 -7.61
CA SER A 141 -8.51 11.68 -7.09
C SER A 141 -7.14 12.21 -6.63
N SER A 142 -6.49 13.05 -7.43
CA SER A 142 -5.17 13.59 -7.13
C SER A 142 -5.15 14.51 -5.91
N LEU A 143 -6.26 15.24 -5.63
CA LEU A 143 -6.40 16.04 -4.41
C LEU A 143 -6.57 15.14 -3.18
N ALA A 144 -7.38 14.08 -3.30
CA ALA A 144 -7.54 13.11 -2.23
C ALA A 144 -6.22 12.37 -1.94
N ALA A 145 -5.47 11.96 -2.98
CA ALA A 145 -4.16 11.34 -2.84
C ALA A 145 -3.16 12.24 -2.11
N GLU A 146 -3.16 13.56 -2.39
CA GLU A 146 -2.31 14.52 -1.69
C GLU A 146 -2.76 14.71 -0.24
N ALA A 147 -4.07 14.74 0.02
CA ALA A 147 -4.61 15.00 1.34
C ALA A 147 -4.39 13.87 2.35
N ILE A 148 -4.10 12.65 1.90
CA ILE A 148 -3.76 11.52 2.79
C ILE A 148 -2.25 11.39 3.05
N MET A 149 -1.38 12.14 2.38
CA MET A 149 0.08 12.08 2.54
C MET A 149 0.52 12.62 3.89
N THR A 150 1.63 12.09 4.42
CA THR A 150 2.32 12.61 5.63
C THR A 150 3.75 13.05 5.31
N THR A 151 4.68 12.11 5.33
CA THR A 151 6.09 12.30 4.95
C THR A 151 6.37 11.93 3.49
N ASP A 152 5.36 11.43 2.79
CA ASP A 152 5.41 11.09 1.37
C ASP A 152 5.92 12.26 0.52
N THR A 153 6.78 11.98 -0.46
CA THR A 153 7.31 12.99 -1.38
C THR A 153 6.50 13.09 -2.67
N CYS A 154 5.76 12.03 -3.02
CA CYS A 154 4.92 11.98 -4.21
C CYS A 154 3.55 11.34 -3.94
N LYS A 155 2.55 11.76 -4.72
CA LYS A 155 1.22 11.17 -4.74
C LYS A 155 1.28 9.77 -5.36
N LYS A 156 0.49 8.83 -4.84
CA LYS A 156 0.45 7.46 -5.31
C LYS A 156 -0.96 7.15 -5.79
N GLU A 157 -1.11 7.02 -7.11
CA GLU A 157 -2.36 6.74 -7.81
C GLU A 157 -2.12 5.66 -8.85
N ALA A 158 -3.09 4.77 -9.03
CA ALA A 158 -3.06 3.75 -10.06
C ALA A 158 -4.47 3.41 -10.51
N ALA A 159 -4.64 3.12 -11.81
CA ALA A 159 -5.90 2.61 -12.34
C ALA A 159 -5.68 1.67 -13.52
N VAL A 160 -6.61 0.73 -13.71
CA VAL A 160 -6.59 -0.26 -14.78
C VAL A 160 -8.00 -0.59 -15.23
N GLN A 161 -8.15 -0.98 -16.48
CA GLN A 161 -9.37 -1.52 -17.04
C GLN A 161 -9.18 -2.98 -17.46
N ALA A 162 -10.21 -3.78 -17.22
CA ALA A 162 -10.31 -5.17 -17.66
C ALA A 162 -11.70 -5.44 -18.27
N VAL A 163 -11.81 -6.48 -19.08
CA VAL A 163 -13.13 -6.94 -19.60
C VAL A 163 -13.58 -8.11 -18.74
N ILE A 164 -14.72 -7.95 -18.07
CA ILE A 164 -15.32 -8.92 -17.16
C ILE A 164 -16.78 -9.13 -17.57
N GLY A 165 -17.17 -10.35 -17.83
CA GLY A 165 -18.53 -10.66 -18.31
C GLY A 165 -18.95 -9.86 -19.57
N GLY A 166 -17.98 -9.50 -20.43
CA GLY A 166 -18.22 -8.70 -21.65
C GLY A 166 -18.35 -7.20 -21.41
N LYS A 167 -18.17 -6.70 -20.20
CA LYS A 167 -18.21 -5.28 -19.81
C LYS A 167 -16.81 -4.76 -19.46
N VAL A 168 -16.57 -3.48 -19.69
CA VAL A 168 -15.35 -2.82 -19.25
C VAL A 168 -15.51 -2.47 -17.76
N VAL A 169 -14.69 -3.07 -16.93
CA VAL A 169 -14.62 -2.81 -15.49
C VAL A 169 -13.33 -2.03 -15.20
N THR A 170 -13.43 -1.02 -14.37
CA THR A 170 -12.31 -0.20 -13.93
C THR A 170 -12.01 -0.45 -12.47
N VAL A 171 -10.74 -0.58 -12.12
CA VAL A 171 -10.23 -0.59 -10.75
C VAL A 171 -9.25 0.57 -10.60
N GLY A 172 -9.45 1.40 -9.59
CA GLY A 172 -8.58 2.54 -9.31
C GLY A 172 -8.28 2.66 -7.82
N GLY A 173 -7.15 3.26 -7.47
CA GLY A 173 -6.78 3.39 -6.06
C GLY A 173 -5.80 4.51 -5.81
N ILE A 174 -5.76 4.96 -4.56
CA ILE A 174 -4.76 5.85 -3.99
C ILE A 174 -4.14 5.23 -2.75
N SER A 175 -2.88 5.53 -2.48
CA SER A 175 -2.23 5.11 -1.25
C SER A 175 -1.29 6.17 -0.68
N LYS A 176 -0.99 6.03 0.61
CA LYS A 176 0.04 6.81 1.29
C LYS A 176 0.89 5.88 2.15
N GLY A 177 2.15 6.27 2.29
CA GLY A 177 3.11 5.64 3.17
C GLY A 177 4.53 5.82 2.64
N SER A 178 5.45 6.15 3.54
CA SER A 178 6.89 6.30 3.27
C SER A 178 7.75 5.93 4.49
N GLY A 179 7.23 6.03 5.72
CA GLY A 179 7.84 5.53 6.96
C GLY A 179 6.85 4.73 7.80
N MET A 180 7.37 3.94 8.77
CA MET A 180 6.64 2.94 9.54
C MET A 180 5.97 1.93 8.60
N ILE A 181 6.77 1.34 7.67
CA ILE A 181 6.31 0.45 6.60
C ILE A 181 6.94 -0.93 6.73
N HIS A 182 6.23 -1.86 7.35
CA HIS A 182 6.50 -3.30 7.35
C HIS A 182 5.18 -4.07 7.53
N PRO A 183 4.40 -4.23 6.48
CA PRO A 183 3.09 -4.85 6.59
C PRO A 183 3.19 -6.33 6.97
N ASN A 184 2.46 -6.67 8.03
CA ASN A 184 2.01 -8.02 8.29
C ASN A 184 0.48 -7.95 8.36
N MET A 185 -0.17 -7.88 7.17
CA MET A 185 -1.55 -7.50 6.93
C MET A 185 -1.82 -5.99 7.02
N ALA A 186 -1.01 -5.17 6.37
CA ALA A 186 -1.07 -3.75 6.01
C ALA A 186 -0.29 -2.76 6.89
N THR A 187 0.60 -1.93 6.26
CA THR A 187 1.25 -0.76 6.91
C THR A 187 1.08 0.48 6.05
N MET A 188 -0.18 0.98 5.89
CA MET A 188 -0.45 2.11 5.01
C MET A 188 -1.93 2.48 5.03
N LEU A 189 -2.30 3.58 4.42
CA LEU A 189 -3.67 3.81 4.01
C LEU A 189 -3.76 3.63 2.50
N CYS A 190 -4.60 2.71 2.08
CA CYS A 190 -4.93 2.49 0.68
C CYS A 190 -6.43 2.36 0.50
N PHE A 191 -6.97 3.19 -0.37
CA PHE A 191 -8.36 3.19 -0.74
C PHE A 191 -8.47 2.82 -2.21
N VAL A 192 -9.19 1.73 -2.48
CA VAL A 192 -9.46 1.23 -3.83
C VAL A 192 -10.94 1.36 -4.12
N THR A 193 -11.27 1.73 -5.34
CA THR A 193 -12.62 1.81 -5.87
C THR A 193 -12.75 0.99 -7.14
N THR A 194 -13.93 0.47 -7.41
CA THR A 194 -14.23 -0.22 -8.66
C THR A 194 -15.71 -0.11 -9.00
N ASP A 195 -16.00 -0.06 -10.28
CA ASP A 195 -17.37 -0.14 -10.80
C ASP A 195 -17.85 -1.60 -11.04
N CYS A 196 -17.04 -2.59 -10.64
CA CYS A 196 -17.37 -4.00 -10.74
C CYS A 196 -18.61 -4.38 -9.92
N ASN A 197 -19.48 -5.20 -10.50
CA ASN A 197 -20.55 -5.88 -9.78
C ASN A 197 -20.02 -7.22 -9.24
N ILE A 198 -19.79 -7.27 -7.92
CA ILE A 198 -19.19 -8.41 -7.22
C ILE A 198 -19.84 -8.57 -5.84
N SER A 199 -20.07 -9.79 -5.41
CA SER A 199 -20.63 -10.08 -4.08
C SER A 199 -19.66 -9.69 -2.96
N ALA A 200 -20.20 -9.42 -1.77
CA ALA A 200 -19.39 -9.05 -0.60
C ALA A 200 -18.39 -10.14 -0.20
N ASP A 201 -18.74 -11.42 -0.38
CA ASP A 201 -17.87 -12.53 -0.03
C ASP A 201 -16.70 -12.65 -0.99
N MET A 202 -16.97 -12.59 -2.30
CA MET A 202 -15.91 -12.59 -3.31
C MET A 202 -15.00 -11.36 -3.20
N LEU A 203 -15.56 -10.20 -2.85
CA LEU A 203 -14.78 -8.99 -2.64
C LEU A 203 -13.85 -9.11 -1.42
N ARG A 204 -14.33 -9.71 -0.31
CA ARG A 204 -13.50 -9.99 0.87
C ARG A 204 -12.37 -10.97 0.55
N GLN A 205 -12.66 -12.00 -0.22
CA GLN A 205 -11.64 -12.94 -0.66
C GLN A 205 -10.60 -12.25 -1.55
N ALA A 206 -11.02 -11.52 -2.57
CA ALA A 206 -10.13 -10.83 -3.50
C ALA A 206 -9.19 -9.84 -2.80
N ILE A 207 -9.69 -9.01 -1.87
CA ILE A 207 -8.84 -8.05 -1.15
C ILE A 207 -7.84 -8.75 -0.22
N SER A 208 -8.20 -9.87 0.39
CA SER A 208 -7.30 -10.67 1.22
C SER A 208 -6.16 -11.27 0.40
N GLU A 209 -6.47 -11.84 -0.77
CA GLU A 209 -5.48 -12.41 -1.68
C GLU A 209 -4.57 -11.33 -2.26
N ALA A 210 -5.14 -10.23 -2.75
CA ALA A 210 -4.38 -9.11 -3.30
C ALA A 210 -3.46 -8.49 -2.24
N GLY A 211 -3.96 -8.26 -1.01
CA GLY A 211 -3.16 -7.71 0.08
C GLY A 211 -1.96 -8.59 0.44
N LYS A 212 -2.16 -9.90 0.50
CA LYS A 212 -1.10 -10.88 0.78
C LYS A 212 0.03 -10.82 -0.25
N LYS A 213 -0.31 -10.73 -1.54
CA LYS A 213 0.67 -10.77 -2.64
C LYS A 213 1.27 -9.40 -3.00
N THR A 214 0.81 -8.31 -2.36
CA THR A 214 1.22 -6.94 -2.72
C THR A 214 1.68 -6.13 -1.52
N PHE A 215 0.77 -5.60 -0.70
CA PHE A 215 1.14 -4.76 0.43
C PHE A 215 1.90 -5.52 1.52
N ASN A 216 1.63 -6.81 1.74
CA ASN A 216 2.43 -7.61 2.68
C ASN A 216 3.85 -7.92 2.18
N MET A 217 4.14 -7.58 0.93
CA MET A 217 5.44 -7.81 0.28
C MET A 217 6.34 -6.56 0.27
N ILE A 218 6.03 -5.51 1.06
CA ILE A 218 6.89 -4.33 1.13
C ILE A 218 7.50 -4.13 2.51
N SER A 219 8.65 -3.46 2.60
CA SER A 219 9.24 -2.98 3.84
C SER A 219 10.11 -1.76 3.62
N VAL A 220 9.93 -0.70 4.43
CA VAL A 220 10.83 0.46 4.48
C VAL A 220 11.76 0.35 5.68
N ASP A 221 11.24 0.16 6.88
CA ASP A 221 11.98 0.26 8.15
C ASP A 221 11.74 -0.89 9.13
N GLY A 222 10.88 -1.84 8.79
CA GLY A 222 10.59 -2.99 9.65
C GLY A 222 9.53 -2.73 10.71
N ASP A 223 8.96 -1.52 10.79
CA ASP A 223 7.97 -1.14 11.81
C ASP A 223 6.54 -1.24 11.27
N THR A 224 5.67 -1.96 12.00
CA THR A 224 4.24 -2.12 11.64
C THR A 224 3.42 -1.01 12.28
N SER A 225 2.71 -0.24 11.46
CA SER A 225 1.89 0.89 11.91
C SER A 225 0.64 0.47 12.70
N THR A 226 0.08 1.43 13.41
CA THR A 226 -1.14 1.28 14.22
C THR A 226 -2.44 1.50 13.44
N ASN A 227 -2.36 2.06 12.21
CA ASN A 227 -3.54 2.60 11.51
C ASN A 227 -3.80 1.98 10.14
N ASP A 228 -3.03 0.98 9.76
CA ASP A 228 -3.06 0.45 8.40
C ASP A 228 -4.42 -0.08 7.99
N THR A 229 -4.84 0.35 6.82
CA THR A 229 -6.11 -0.04 6.23
C THR A 229 -5.97 -0.11 4.71
N LEU A 230 -6.24 -1.27 4.13
CA LEU A 230 -6.55 -1.44 2.72
C LEU A 230 -8.05 -1.69 2.60
N SER A 231 -8.77 -0.79 1.94
CA SER A 231 -10.21 -0.94 1.69
C SER A 231 -10.53 -0.90 0.21
N VAL A 232 -11.62 -1.56 -0.16
CA VAL A 232 -12.17 -1.56 -1.52
C VAL A 232 -13.67 -1.31 -1.46
N MET A 233 -14.17 -0.41 -2.33
CA MET A 233 -15.58 -0.14 -2.57
C MET A 233 -15.94 -0.50 -4.01
N ALA A 234 -16.93 -1.36 -4.20
CA ALA A 234 -17.44 -1.82 -5.49
C ALA A 234 -18.91 -1.42 -5.67
N ASN A 235 -19.19 -0.50 -6.60
CA ASN A 235 -20.53 0.08 -6.76
C ASN A 235 -21.40 -0.58 -7.84
N GLY A 236 -20.85 -1.50 -8.65
CA GLY A 236 -21.59 -2.27 -9.63
C GLY A 236 -22.00 -1.54 -10.90
N LEU A 237 -21.58 -0.29 -11.11
CA LEU A 237 -22.02 0.54 -12.24
C LEU A 237 -21.45 0.10 -13.60
N ALA A 238 -20.48 -0.82 -13.65
CA ALA A 238 -20.04 -1.44 -14.91
C ALA A 238 -21.09 -2.40 -15.49
N GLU A 239 -22.10 -2.80 -14.70
CA GLU A 239 -23.20 -3.67 -15.09
C GLU A 239 -22.71 -5.03 -15.68
N ASN A 240 -21.57 -5.53 -15.23
CA ASN A 240 -21.15 -6.87 -15.50
C ASN A 240 -22.04 -7.88 -14.74
N PRO A 241 -22.19 -9.14 -15.19
CA PRO A 241 -22.80 -10.19 -14.38
C PRO A 241 -22.15 -10.22 -12.99
N GLU A 242 -22.96 -10.33 -11.94
CA GLU A 242 -22.44 -10.34 -10.57
C GLU A 242 -21.47 -11.51 -10.38
N ILE A 243 -20.27 -11.23 -9.88
CA ILE A 243 -19.29 -12.24 -9.53
C ILE A 243 -19.67 -12.81 -8.15
N THR A 244 -20.15 -14.05 -8.11
CA THR A 244 -20.61 -14.73 -6.90
C THR A 244 -19.80 -15.98 -6.53
N GLU A 245 -18.85 -16.38 -7.39
CA GLU A 245 -18.01 -17.56 -7.23
C GLU A 245 -16.65 -17.38 -7.90
N GLU A 246 -15.69 -18.23 -7.56
CA GLU A 246 -14.39 -18.29 -8.24
C GLU A 246 -14.55 -18.86 -9.64
N ASN A 247 -14.43 -18.00 -10.64
CA ASN A 247 -14.49 -18.32 -12.06
C ASN A 247 -13.54 -17.39 -12.84
N GLY A 248 -13.52 -17.46 -14.17
CA GLY A 248 -12.64 -16.63 -15.00
C GLY A 248 -12.87 -15.13 -14.87
N ASP A 249 -14.09 -14.69 -14.55
CA ASP A 249 -14.40 -13.27 -14.27
C ASP A 249 -13.82 -12.84 -12.92
N TYR A 250 -13.90 -13.70 -11.89
CA TYR A 250 -13.25 -13.47 -10.60
C TYR A 250 -11.72 -13.38 -10.74
N GLU A 251 -11.11 -14.33 -11.46
CA GLU A 251 -9.66 -14.32 -11.70
C GLU A 251 -9.23 -13.02 -12.40
N THR A 252 -9.98 -12.58 -13.42
CA THR A 252 -9.71 -11.32 -14.13
C THR A 252 -9.85 -10.10 -13.22
N PHE A 253 -10.86 -10.09 -12.33
CA PHE A 253 -11.03 -9.04 -11.32
C PHE A 253 -9.88 -9.04 -10.32
N LEU A 254 -9.51 -10.21 -9.81
CA LEU A 254 -8.40 -10.37 -8.87
C LEU A 254 -7.08 -9.88 -9.47
N GLU A 255 -6.78 -10.24 -10.72
CA GLU A 255 -5.59 -9.74 -11.43
C GLU A 255 -5.59 -8.21 -11.56
N ALA A 256 -6.74 -7.59 -11.85
CA ALA A 256 -6.87 -6.14 -11.94
C ALA A 256 -6.66 -5.47 -10.57
N LEU A 257 -7.22 -6.03 -9.51
CA LEU A 257 -7.04 -5.56 -8.13
C LEU A 257 -5.59 -5.72 -7.68
N GLU A 258 -4.97 -6.88 -7.90
CA GLU A 258 -3.56 -7.14 -7.62
C GLU A 258 -2.65 -6.16 -8.39
N TYR A 259 -2.94 -5.85 -9.65
CA TYR A 259 -2.17 -4.90 -10.44
C TYR A 259 -2.15 -3.51 -9.79
N VAL A 260 -3.33 -2.97 -9.42
CA VAL A 260 -3.44 -1.66 -8.75
C VAL A 260 -2.71 -1.69 -7.41
N CYS A 261 -2.97 -2.69 -6.57
CA CYS A 261 -2.34 -2.84 -5.27
C CYS A 261 -0.81 -2.99 -5.38
N ARG A 262 -0.31 -3.77 -6.33
CA ARG A 262 1.13 -3.97 -6.58
C ARG A 262 1.80 -2.68 -7.04
N LYS A 263 1.17 -1.93 -7.93
CA LYS A 263 1.70 -0.64 -8.40
C LYS A 263 1.80 0.35 -7.25
N LEU A 264 0.74 0.47 -6.44
CA LEU A 264 0.70 1.36 -5.28
C LEU A 264 1.74 0.95 -4.21
N SER A 265 1.83 -0.34 -3.88
CA SER A 265 2.80 -0.84 -2.90
C SER A 265 4.27 -0.62 -3.35
N LYS A 266 4.56 -0.84 -4.64
CA LYS A 266 5.88 -0.57 -5.23
C LYS A 266 6.22 0.92 -5.18
N MET A 267 5.25 1.82 -5.46
CA MET A 267 5.44 3.27 -5.32
C MET A 267 5.72 3.68 -3.88
N MET A 268 5.09 3.02 -2.90
CA MET A 268 5.36 3.29 -1.47
C MET A 268 6.77 2.87 -1.08
N ALA A 269 7.24 1.70 -1.49
CA ALA A 269 8.60 1.24 -1.23
C ALA A 269 9.64 2.16 -1.88
N ALA A 270 9.37 2.63 -3.10
CA ALA A 270 10.25 3.56 -3.83
C ALA A 270 10.33 4.95 -3.18
N ASP A 271 9.24 5.38 -2.51
CA ASP A 271 9.12 6.67 -1.81
C ASP A 271 9.41 6.54 -0.29
N GLY A 272 10.17 5.52 0.11
CA GLY A 272 10.60 5.35 1.51
C GLY A 272 11.32 6.60 2.02
N GLU A 273 11.15 6.93 3.32
CA GLU A 273 11.74 8.12 3.92
C GLU A 273 13.26 8.18 3.69
N GLY A 274 13.70 9.22 2.97
CA GLY A 274 15.10 9.42 2.61
C GLY A 274 15.67 8.42 1.59
N ALA A 275 14.85 7.56 1.00
CA ALA A 275 15.29 6.56 0.03
C ALA A 275 15.82 7.19 -1.27
N THR A 276 16.82 6.57 -1.85
CA THR A 276 17.37 6.93 -3.16
C THR A 276 17.15 5.84 -4.21
N LYS A 277 16.87 4.61 -3.77
CA LYS A 277 16.73 3.43 -4.64
C LYS A 277 15.58 2.54 -4.17
N LEU A 278 14.83 2.03 -5.14
CA LEU A 278 13.91 0.91 -4.96
C LEU A 278 14.69 -0.40 -5.05
N ILE A 279 14.50 -1.26 -4.08
CA ILE A 279 15.06 -2.62 -4.07
C ILE A 279 13.92 -3.60 -4.29
N VAL A 280 14.03 -4.42 -5.31
CA VAL A 280 13.13 -5.54 -5.59
C VAL A 280 13.89 -6.83 -5.30
N CYS A 281 13.43 -7.66 -4.38
CA CYS A 281 13.94 -9.02 -4.25
C CYS A 281 12.97 -9.99 -4.92
N ARG A 282 13.40 -10.64 -5.99
CA ARG A 282 12.69 -11.72 -6.65
C ARG A 282 13.30 -13.04 -6.22
N ALA A 283 12.55 -13.80 -5.42
CA ALA A 283 12.88 -15.18 -5.08
C ALA A 283 12.15 -16.11 -6.04
N GLU A 284 12.90 -16.83 -6.88
CA GLU A 284 12.39 -17.81 -7.85
C GLU A 284 12.89 -19.21 -7.54
N GLY A 285 12.28 -20.21 -8.15
CA GLY A 285 12.68 -21.61 -7.93
C GLY A 285 12.32 -22.11 -6.54
N ALA A 286 11.35 -21.51 -5.85
CA ALA A 286 10.87 -21.93 -4.54
C ALA A 286 9.94 -23.15 -4.65
N ALA A 287 9.89 -23.96 -3.59
CA ALA A 287 8.97 -25.10 -3.51
C ALA A 287 7.50 -24.66 -3.39
N ASP A 288 7.26 -23.56 -2.68
CA ASP A 288 5.93 -22.99 -2.47
C ASP A 288 6.00 -21.46 -2.28
N TRP A 289 4.81 -20.82 -2.19
CA TRP A 289 4.70 -19.38 -2.00
C TRP A 289 5.30 -18.91 -0.68
N ASN A 290 5.09 -19.66 0.42
CA ASN A 290 5.57 -19.27 1.75
C ASN A 290 7.10 -19.17 1.78
N MET A 291 7.79 -20.12 1.13
CA MET A 291 9.25 -20.07 0.99
C MET A 291 9.69 -18.85 0.18
N ALA A 292 9.08 -18.60 -0.98
CA ALA A 292 9.42 -17.46 -1.84
C ALA A 292 9.17 -16.11 -1.13
N GLU A 293 8.03 -15.98 -0.45
CA GLU A 293 7.68 -14.82 0.38
C GLU A 293 8.70 -14.61 1.50
N THR A 294 8.97 -15.64 2.29
CA THR A 294 9.88 -15.57 3.45
C THR A 294 11.28 -15.12 3.02
N VAL A 295 11.82 -15.72 1.95
CA VAL A 295 13.14 -15.37 1.41
C VAL A 295 13.16 -13.94 0.88
N SER A 296 12.23 -13.58 0.01
CA SER A 296 12.23 -12.25 -0.61
C SER A 296 12.06 -11.14 0.42
N LYS A 297 11.18 -11.31 1.41
CA LYS A 297 10.99 -10.36 2.51
C LYS A 297 12.23 -10.25 3.40
N ALA A 298 12.87 -11.36 3.77
CA ALA A 298 14.08 -11.32 4.61
C ALA A 298 15.19 -10.50 3.94
N VAL A 299 15.34 -10.62 2.62
CA VAL A 299 16.34 -9.86 1.85
C VAL A 299 16.04 -8.36 1.88
N VAL A 300 14.84 -7.91 1.54
CA VAL A 300 14.51 -6.47 1.51
C VAL A 300 14.43 -5.84 2.90
N CYS A 301 14.25 -6.63 3.97
CA CYS A 301 14.21 -6.17 5.35
C CYS A 301 15.62 -6.04 5.98
N SER A 302 16.67 -6.59 5.36
CA SER A 302 18.01 -6.57 5.94
C SER A 302 18.62 -5.18 5.94
N SER A 303 18.76 -4.55 7.11
CA SER A 303 19.38 -3.21 7.25
C SER A 303 20.81 -3.17 6.69
N LEU A 304 21.58 -4.26 6.86
CA LEU A 304 22.94 -4.34 6.30
C LEU A 304 22.91 -4.36 4.77
N LEU A 305 21.97 -5.08 4.16
CA LEU A 305 21.82 -5.10 2.71
C LEU A 305 21.34 -3.75 2.19
N LYS A 306 20.34 -3.14 2.83
CA LYS A 306 19.83 -1.81 2.45
C LYS A 306 20.94 -0.75 2.49
N ALA A 307 21.84 -0.80 3.48
CA ALA A 307 23.01 0.07 3.56
C ALA A 307 24.03 -0.23 2.45
N ALA A 308 24.22 -1.51 2.06
CA ALA A 308 25.08 -1.88 0.93
C ALA A 308 24.53 -1.33 -0.40
N MET A 309 23.21 -1.38 -0.61
CA MET A 309 22.56 -0.84 -1.80
C MET A 309 22.72 0.69 -1.88
N PHE A 310 22.63 1.39 -0.75
CA PHE A 310 22.94 2.83 -0.68
C PHE A 310 24.41 3.11 -1.07
N GLY A 311 25.33 2.29 -0.57
CA GLY A 311 26.76 2.39 -0.86
C GLY A 311 27.20 1.84 -2.23
N GLU A 312 26.26 1.38 -3.08
CA GLU A 312 26.55 0.74 -4.37
C GLU A 312 27.52 -0.47 -4.25
N ASP A 313 27.41 -1.21 -3.14
CA ASP A 313 28.21 -2.41 -2.83
C ASP A 313 27.43 -3.68 -3.23
N ALA A 314 27.99 -4.45 -4.16
CA ALA A 314 27.42 -5.73 -4.64
C ALA A 314 27.56 -6.85 -3.60
N ASN A 315 27.13 -6.61 -2.38
CA ASN A 315 27.35 -7.44 -1.21
C ASN A 315 26.41 -8.65 -1.19
N TRP A 316 26.68 -9.62 -2.04
CA TRP A 316 25.92 -10.88 -2.09
C TRP A 316 26.01 -11.70 -0.78
N GLY A 317 27.07 -11.52 0.01
CA GLY A 317 27.20 -12.16 1.31
C GLY A 317 26.11 -11.71 2.29
N ARG A 318 25.69 -10.43 2.23
CA ARG A 318 24.56 -9.92 3.03
C ARG A 318 23.22 -10.48 2.54
N VAL A 319 23.08 -10.75 1.24
CA VAL A 319 21.90 -11.43 0.68
C VAL A 319 21.80 -12.86 1.25
N LEU A 320 22.87 -13.66 1.14
CA LEU A 320 22.88 -15.02 1.70
C LEU A 320 22.71 -15.04 3.21
N CYS A 321 23.30 -14.07 3.92
CA CYS A 321 23.10 -13.93 5.36
C CYS A 321 21.62 -13.71 5.70
N ALA A 322 20.93 -12.81 4.98
CA ALA A 322 19.50 -12.55 5.16
C ALA A 322 18.65 -13.80 4.90
N ILE A 323 18.98 -14.56 3.85
CA ILE A 323 18.31 -15.83 3.55
C ILE A 323 18.57 -16.85 4.66
N GLY A 324 19.81 -16.96 5.14
CA GLY A 324 20.21 -17.94 6.14
C GLY A 324 19.50 -17.80 7.50
N TYR A 325 19.12 -16.58 7.91
CA TYR A 325 18.34 -16.36 9.13
C TYR A 325 16.83 -16.18 8.90
N SER A 326 16.36 -16.27 7.66
CA SER A 326 14.94 -16.02 7.30
C SER A 326 13.96 -17.02 7.92
N GLY A 327 14.43 -18.20 8.30
CA GLY A 327 13.60 -19.32 8.75
C GLY A 327 13.02 -20.17 7.62
N ALA A 328 13.32 -19.85 6.36
CA ALA A 328 12.93 -20.69 5.22
C ALA A 328 13.78 -21.95 5.16
N ASP A 329 13.16 -23.08 4.81
CA ASP A 329 13.86 -24.37 4.64
C ASP A 329 14.53 -24.42 3.25
N VAL A 330 15.71 -23.82 3.15
CA VAL A 330 16.48 -23.68 1.90
C VAL A 330 17.85 -24.33 2.02
N ASP A 331 18.35 -24.89 0.91
CA ASP A 331 19.73 -25.36 0.82
C ASP A 331 20.64 -24.20 0.34
N VAL A 332 21.28 -23.54 1.29
CA VAL A 332 22.15 -22.38 1.02
C VAL A 332 23.30 -22.67 0.05
N ASN A 333 23.68 -23.95 -0.12
CA ASN A 333 24.73 -24.36 -1.04
C ASN A 333 24.25 -24.49 -2.51
N LYS A 334 22.97 -24.21 -2.77
CA LYS A 334 22.37 -24.25 -4.13
C LYS A 334 21.87 -22.90 -4.61
N ILE A 335 21.96 -21.86 -3.79
CA ILE A 335 21.40 -20.54 -4.10
C ILE A 335 22.29 -19.80 -5.10
N ASP A 336 21.64 -19.26 -6.16
CA ASP A 336 22.27 -18.29 -7.04
C ASP A 336 21.74 -16.88 -6.71
N VAL A 337 22.63 -15.87 -6.82
CA VAL A 337 22.28 -14.46 -6.62
C VAL A 337 22.82 -13.62 -7.77
N SER A 338 21.96 -12.75 -8.31
CA SER A 338 22.31 -11.77 -9.32
C SER A 338 21.74 -10.40 -8.98
N PHE A 339 22.44 -9.33 -9.33
CA PHE A 339 21.90 -7.97 -9.33
C PHE A 339 21.54 -7.56 -10.75
N ILE A 340 20.37 -6.98 -10.95
CA ILE A 340 19.81 -6.61 -12.26
C ILE A 340 19.22 -5.21 -12.17
N SER A 341 19.46 -4.39 -13.19
CA SER A 341 18.84 -3.08 -13.37
C SER A 341 18.87 -2.70 -14.86
N GLU A 342 18.46 -1.49 -15.21
CA GLU A 342 18.65 -0.95 -16.57
C GLU A 342 20.15 -0.87 -16.94
N GLY A 343 21.03 -0.75 -15.95
CA GLY A 343 22.50 -0.78 -16.14
C GLY A 343 23.09 -2.13 -16.50
N GLY A 344 22.29 -3.22 -16.48
CA GLY A 344 22.70 -4.57 -16.86
C GLY A 344 22.40 -5.64 -15.80
N ARG A 345 23.18 -6.72 -15.85
CA ARG A 345 23.11 -7.85 -14.92
C ARG A 345 24.51 -8.27 -14.49
N VAL A 346 24.66 -8.56 -13.20
CA VAL A 346 25.89 -9.11 -12.62
C VAL A 346 25.52 -10.34 -11.77
N ASP A 347 26.09 -11.49 -12.14
CA ASP A 347 25.97 -12.74 -11.38
C ASP A 347 27.08 -12.77 -10.33
N VAL A 348 26.70 -12.72 -9.05
CA VAL A 348 27.66 -12.54 -7.94
C VAL A 348 27.82 -13.78 -7.06
N CYS A 349 26.87 -14.72 -7.14
CA CYS A 349 26.90 -15.96 -6.38
C CYS A 349 26.29 -17.10 -7.22
N ARG A 350 26.91 -18.26 -7.19
CA ARG A 350 26.40 -19.50 -7.77
C ARG A 350 26.62 -20.67 -6.82
N ASP A 351 25.58 -21.48 -6.64
CA ASP A 351 25.61 -22.64 -5.74
C ASP A 351 26.15 -22.29 -4.33
N GLY A 352 25.73 -21.12 -3.79
CA GLY A 352 26.13 -20.62 -2.49
C GLY A 352 27.54 -20.03 -2.40
N TYR A 353 28.26 -19.97 -3.49
CA TYR A 353 29.66 -19.48 -3.52
C TYR A 353 29.79 -18.25 -4.43
N GLY A 354 30.68 -17.34 -4.04
CA GLY A 354 30.98 -16.14 -4.84
C GLY A 354 31.56 -16.49 -6.19
N THR A 355 31.07 -15.79 -7.22
CA THR A 355 31.62 -15.87 -8.58
C THR A 355 32.50 -14.65 -8.85
N PRO A 356 33.55 -14.77 -9.68
CA PRO A 356 34.28 -13.60 -10.18
C PRO A 356 33.33 -12.71 -10.98
N PHE A 357 33.28 -11.41 -10.67
CA PHE A 357 32.52 -10.41 -11.41
C PHE A 357 33.29 -9.09 -11.53
N SER A 358 32.87 -8.24 -12.47
CA SER A 358 33.49 -6.93 -12.68
C SER A 358 32.86 -5.93 -11.68
N GLU A 359 33.67 -5.32 -10.84
CA GLU A 359 33.26 -4.22 -9.94
C GLU A 359 32.73 -3.01 -10.72
N GLU A 360 33.29 -2.75 -11.92
CA GLU A 360 32.81 -1.66 -12.78
C GLU A 360 31.38 -1.93 -13.27
N ASP A 361 31.09 -3.17 -13.70
CA ASP A 361 29.74 -3.53 -14.15
C ASP A 361 28.77 -3.62 -12.98
N ALA A 362 29.20 -4.12 -11.82
CA ALA A 362 28.41 -4.10 -10.60
C ALA A 362 28.01 -2.67 -10.22
N LYS A 363 28.94 -1.73 -10.31
CA LYS A 363 28.68 -0.32 -10.03
C LYS A 363 27.72 0.32 -11.05
N LYS A 364 27.77 -0.06 -12.34
CA LYS A 364 26.78 0.39 -13.34
C LYS A 364 25.37 -0.08 -12.98
N VAL A 365 25.24 -1.36 -12.57
CA VAL A 365 23.95 -1.93 -12.15
C VAL A 365 23.42 -1.25 -10.89
N LEU A 366 24.27 -1.06 -9.88
CA LEU A 366 23.85 -0.57 -8.56
C LEU A 366 23.66 0.96 -8.49
N LYS A 367 24.05 1.71 -9.51
CA LYS A 367 23.76 3.16 -9.61
C LYS A 367 22.32 3.46 -9.97
N GLU A 368 21.61 2.51 -10.57
CA GLU A 368 20.25 2.73 -11.03
C GLU A 368 19.27 2.92 -9.86
N LYS A 369 18.16 3.58 -10.14
CA LYS A 369 17.11 3.86 -9.14
C LYS A 369 16.28 2.64 -8.76
N GLU A 370 16.22 1.64 -9.61
CA GLU A 370 15.55 0.37 -9.35
C GLU A 370 16.53 -0.78 -9.54
N ILE A 371 16.73 -1.57 -8.48
CA ILE A 371 17.64 -2.68 -8.45
C ILE A 371 16.85 -3.95 -8.12
N THR A 372 16.92 -4.95 -8.97
CA THR A 372 16.38 -6.28 -8.70
C THR A 372 17.49 -7.19 -8.20
N ILE A 373 17.30 -7.76 -7.02
CA ILE A 373 18.08 -8.85 -6.44
C ILE A 373 17.36 -10.13 -6.82
N LEU A 374 17.89 -10.85 -7.79
CA LEU A 374 17.35 -12.13 -8.22
C LEU A 374 18.00 -13.24 -7.39
N VAL A 375 17.18 -13.99 -6.68
CA VAL A 375 17.56 -15.15 -5.86
C VAL A 375 16.91 -16.39 -6.47
N ASN A 376 17.70 -17.33 -6.96
CA ASN A 376 17.19 -18.62 -7.44
C ASN A 376 17.48 -19.72 -6.43
N LEU A 377 16.42 -20.34 -5.90
CA LEU A 377 16.47 -21.35 -4.84
C LEU A 377 16.61 -22.78 -5.37
N LYS A 378 16.32 -23.03 -6.66
CA LYS A 378 16.44 -24.34 -7.35
C LYS A 378 15.67 -25.50 -6.67
N LEU A 379 14.56 -25.20 -5.99
CA LEU A 379 13.74 -26.18 -5.24
C LEU A 379 12.37 -26.45 -5.87
N GLY A 380 11.95 -25.60 -6.82
CA GLY A 380 10.64 -25.73 -7.47
C GLY A 380 10.41 -24.69 -8.56
N GLY A 381 9.13 -24.34 -8.82
CA GLY A 381 8.73 -23.42 -9.87
C GLY A 381 8.02 -22.16 -9.37
N VAL A 382 7.88 -21.97 -8.05
CA VAL A 382 7.16 -20.84 -7.48
C VAL A 382 8.08 -19.63 -7.31
N GLN A 383 7.51 -18.43 -7.47
CA GLN A 383 8.25 -17.17 -7.28
C GLN A 383 7.41 -16.15 -6.51
N ALA A 384 8.11 -15.24 -5.82
CA ALA A 384 7.52 -14.05 -5.20
C ALA A 384 8.47 -12.85 -5.33
N GLU A 385 7.90 -11.65 -5.32
CA GLU A 385 8.66 -10.40 -5.28
C GLU A 385 8.32 -9.63 -4.00
N ALA A 386 9.35 -9.17 -3.29
CA ALA A 386 9.24 -8.20 -2.22
C ALA A 386 9.91 -6.88 -2.61
N TYR A 387 9.38 -5.78 -2.10
CA TYR A 387 9.84 -4.43 -2.40
C TYR A 387 10.34 -3.74 -1.14
N GLY A 388 11.47 -3.07 -1.23
CA GLY A 388 12.05 -2.26 -0.19
C GLY A 388 12.78 -1.06 -0.78
N CYS A 389 13.51 -0.35 0.06
CA CYS A 389 14.36 0.75 -0.37
C CYS A 389 15.72 0.65 0.30
N ASP A 390 16.70 1.41 -0.16
CA ASP A 390 17.98 1.56 0.50
C ASP A 390 17.85 2.26 1.86
N LEU A 391 18.87 2.15 2.71
CA LEU A 391 18.93 2.81 4.01
C LEU A 391 20.00 3.90 3.96
N THR A 392 19.54 5.16 4.05
CA THR A 392 20.38 6.35 3.88
C THR A 392 20.56 7.12 5.19
N TYR A 393 21.46 8.10 5.19
CA TYR A 393 21.61 9.05 6.31
C TYR A 393 20.35 9.90 6.50
N ASP A 394 19.63 10.21 5.41
CA ASP A 394 18.42 11.03 5.48
C ASP A 394 17.29 10.33 6.20
N TYR A 395 17.18 8.97 6.17
CA TYR A 395 16.24 8.24 7.00
C TYR A 395 16.41 8.58 8.49
N VAL A 396 17.65 8.51 8.98
CA VAL A 396 17.95 8.82 10.40
C VAL A 396 17.67 10.29 10.70
N LYS A 397 18.01 11.19 9.79
CA LYS A 397 17.77 12.63 9.96
C LYS A 397 16.27 12.94 10.03
N ILE A 398 15.48 12.43 9.08
CA ILE A 398 14.02 12.64 9.05
C ILE A 398 13.37 12.13 10.34
N ASN A 399 13.70 10.92 10.77
CA ASN A 399 13.08 10.31 11.95
C ASN A 399 13.63 10.85 13.29
N GLY A 400 14.87 11.34 13.31
CA GLY A 400 15.44 12.04 14.47
C GLY A 400 14.81 13.41 14.69
N ASP A 401 14.38 14.10 13.64
CA ASP A 401 13.73 15.41 13.70
C ASP A 401 12.19 15.31 13.78
N TYR A 402 11.60 14.14 13.38
CA TYR A 402 10.16 13.91 13.43
C TYR A 402 9.71 13.77 14.89
N ARG A 403 9.20 14.88 15.43
CA ARG A 403 8.60 14.87 16.78
C ARG A 403 7.10 14.63 16.66
N THR A 404 6.73 13.53 17.24
CA THR A 404 5.34 13.20 17.47
C THR A 404 4.74 14.11 18.53
#